data_0d8a079d24b93777bcb71df31e03c1a0
#
_entry.id   0d8a079d24b93777bcb71df31e03c1a0
#
_cell.length_a   1.000
_cell.length_b   1.000
_cell.length_c   1.000
_cell.angle_alpha   90.00
_cell.angle_beta   90.00
_cell.angle_gamma   90.00
#
_symmetry.space_group_name_H-M   'P 1'
#
loop_
_entity.id
_entity.type
_entity.pdbx_description
1 polymer ?
#
loop_
_entity_poly.entity_id
_entity_poly.type
_entity_poly.pdbx_seq_one_letter_code
_entity_poly.pdbx_strand_id
1 'polypeptide(L)'
;MGKKPSGPAYVLGVGMTKFIKPRGKVDYHELGFEAGVKAMLDAHINYDDVEQGVACYVYGDSTCGQRVFYQFGLTQIPIYNVNNNCSTGSTGLAMARTMVSHGAADCVLVVGFEKMSPGSLQSVYNDRANPTGLFGTMMAETRGITNAPGAAQMFGNAGREYMEKYGAKTEDFAEIARINHEHSKRNPYSQFQDEYTLEQILKAPKIHEPLTKLQCCPTSDGAAAAVIVSQAFLDARPHLKDQAILIAGQQLASDNSSLYNRSSIDLMGFGMSRGACRAATAEAGVNVKDIKVCELHDCFSANEMITIDALELSDPGKAHEMVRKGDITYGGKMVINPSGGLISKGHPLGATGLAQCAELVWHLRGWANNRLVNGTDAALQHNLGLGGAVVVTVYKRADGKVATPVPSDVVAKISGLGYNPAVEAKGFTAEQAKSVQSKNHSDTWALGDTQERVLARF
;
A
#
# COMPACT_ATOMS: atom_id res chain seq x y z
N MET A 1 -4.61 -17.74 -18.03
CA MET A 1 -3.90 -18.08 -16.77
C MET A 1 -2.41 -17.92 -17.03
N GLY A 2 -1.73 -17.03 -16.29
CA GLY A 2 -0.28 -16.88 -16.38
C GLY A 2 0.45 -18.15 -15.93
N LYS A 3 1.65 -18.41 -16.44
CA LYS A 3 2.51 -19.49 -15.92
C LYS A 3 2.76 -19.23 -14.42
N LYS A 4 2.72 -20.28 -13.60
CA LYS A 4 3.14 -20.18 -12.19
C LYS A 4 4.57 -19.64 -12.11
N PRO A 5 4.90 -18.83 -11.09
CA PRO A 5 6.28 -18.44 -10.84
C PRO A 5 7.19 -19.66 -10.78
N SER A 6 8.39 -19.57 -11.34
CA SER A 6 9.36 -20.67 -11.37
C SER A 6 10.09 -20.86 -10.04
N GLY A 7 10.14 -19.83 -9.19
CA GLY A 7 10.77 -19.86 -7.88
C GLY A 7 10.08 -18.95 -6.87
N PRO A 8 10.35 -19.13 -5.56
CA PRO A 8 9.83 -18.26 -4.52
C PRO A 8 10.51 -16.88 -4.58
N ALA A 9 9.76 -15.85 -4.20
CA ALA A 9 10.24 -14.50 -4.01
C ALA A 9 9.91 -14.01 -2.60
N TYR A 10 10.83 -13.25 -2.02
CA TYR A 10 10.76 -12.83 -0.64
C TYR A 10 10.88 -11.31 -0.53
N VAL A 11 10.13 -10.71 0.40
CA VAL A 11 10.38 -9.35 0.88
C VAL A 11 11.46 -9.45 1.95
N LEU A 12 12.63 -8.88 1.68
CA LEU A 12 13.77 -8.92 2.59
C LEU A 12 13.89 -7.67 3.44
N GLY A 13 13.56 -6.52 2.90
CA GLY A 13 13.58 -5.25 3.61
C GLY A 13 12.45 -4.33 3.19
N VAL A 14 11.98 -3.50 4.13
CA VAL A 14 10.94 -2.50 3.89
C VAL A 14 11.30 -1.18 4.56
N GLY A 15 10.85 -0.08 3.96
CA GLY A 15 11.06 1.26 4.51
C GLY A 15 9.94 2.19 4.09
N MET A 16 9.63 3.19 4.92
CA MET A 16 8.68 4.23 4.53
C MET A 16 8.95 5.55 5.25
N THR A 17 8.43 6.62 4.68
CA THR A 17 8.39 7.94 5.30
C THR A 17 7.09 8.11 6.08
N LYS A 18 7.04 9.05 7.01
CA LYS A 18 5.76 9.51 7.54
C LYS A 18 4.95 10.13 6.39
N PHE A 19 3.67 9.77 6.30
CA PHE A 19 2.77 10.40 5.34
C PHE A 19 2.34 11.77 5.87
N ILE A 20 2.37 12.78 5.01
CA ILE A 20 2.14 14.17 5.37
C ILE A 20 1.15 14.83 4.42
N LYS A 21 0.52 15.91 4.90
CA LYS A 21 -0.32 16.76 4.03
C LYS A 21 0.53 17.42 2.95
N PRO A 22 0.07 17.47 1.68
CA PRO A 22 0.76 18.19 0.61
C PRO A 22 0.89 19.68 0.94
N ARG A 23 2.13 20.12 1.20
CA ARG A 23 2.44 21.54 1.53
C ARG A 23 3.70 22.05 0.83
N GLY A 24 4.23 21.30 -0.14
CA GLY A 24 5.43 21.66 -0.89
C GLY A 24 6.73 21.67 -0.09
N LYS A 25 6.75 21.08 1.11
CA LYS A 25 7.93 21.14 2.00
C LYS A 25 9.02 20.14 1.65
N VAL A 26 8.65 18.99 1.09
CA VAL A 26 9.55 17.89 0.72
C VAL A 26 9.27 17.49 -0.71
N ASP A 27 10.30 17.23 -1.49
CA ASP A 27 10.12 16.83 -2.88
C ASP A 27 10.07 15.30 -3.03
N TYR A 28 9.51 14.83 -4.16
CA TYR A 28 9.28 13.40 -4.40
C TYR A 28 10.57 12.57 -4.37
N HIS A 29 11.66 13.13 -4.87
CA HIS A 29 12.93 12.42 -4.93
C HIS A 29 13.59 12.28 -3.55
N GLU A 30 13.36 13.22 -2.63
CA GLU A 30 13.79 13.14 -1.22
C GLU A 30 12.99 12.08 -0.48
N LEU A 31 11.65 12.06 -0.66
CA LEU A 31 10.77 11.04 -0.09
C LEU A 31 11.16 9.63 -0.56
N GLY A 32 11.36 9.46 -1.87
CA GLY A 32 11.76 8.18 -2.46
C GLY A 32 13.14 7.73 -1.97
N PHE A 33 14.09 8.67 -1.83
CA PHE A 33 15.41 8.38 -1.28
C PHE A 33 15.34 7.88 0.16
N GLU A 34 14.61 8.58 1.03
CA GLU A 34 14.42 8.16 2.42
C GLU A 34 13.85 6.73 2.53
N ALA A 35 12.78 6.45 1.79
CA ALA A 35 12.15 5.13 1.81
C ALA A 35 13.11 4.03 1.32
N GLY A 36 13.84 4.29 0.24
CA GLY A 36 14.82 3.34 -0.32
C GLY A 36 16.01 3.10 0.61
N VAL A 37 16.56 4.15 1.23
CA VAL A 37 17.62 4.02 2.26
C VAL A 37 17.15 3.10 3.37
N LYS A 38 15.97 3.34 3.94
CA LYS A 38 15.41 2.54 5.03
C LYS A 38 15.17 1.08 4.62
N ALA A 39 14.67 0.84 3.40
CA ALA A 39 14.44 -0.51 2.92
C ALA A 39 15.74 -1.31 2.73
N MET A 40 16.79 -0.67 2.21
CA MET A 40 18.10 -1.32 2.04
C MET A 40 18.82 -1.53 3.38
N LEU A 41 18.68 -0.61 4.35
CA LEU A 41 19.18 -0.81 5.72
C LEU A 41 18.48 -2.00 6.38
N ASP A 42 17.16 -2.08 6.29
CA ASP A 42 16.35 -3.18 6.82
C ASP A 42 16.68 -4.52 6.14
N ALA A 43 17.05 -4.48 4.85
CA ALA A 43 17.49 -5.66 4.10
C ALA A 43 18.97 -6.03 4.35
N HIS A 44 19.75 -5.21 5.06
CA HIS A 44 21.20 -5.34 5.24
C HIS A 44 22.00 -5.49 3.93
N ILE A 45 21.64 -4.69 2.92
CA ILE A 45 22.27 -4.63 1.62
C ILE A 45 22.73 -3.22 1.27
N ASN A 46 23.51 -3.08 0.23
CA ASN A 46 23.74 -1.80 -0.44
C ASN A 46 23.28 -1.83 -1.90
N TYR A 47 23.35 -0.71 -2.58
CA TYR A 47 22.82 -0.59 -3.94
C TYR A 47 23.58 -1.40 -4.99
N ASP A 48 24.82 -1.85 -4.70
CA ASP A 48 25.56 -2.75 -5.60
C ASP A 48 24.99 -4.17 -5.63
N ASP A 49 24.13 -4.55 -4.66
CA ASP A 49 23.36 -5.81 -4.64
C ASP A 49 22.11 -5.75 -5.52
N VAL A 50 21.63 -4.54 -5.88
CA VAL A 50 20.38 -4.33 -6.62
C VAL A 50 20.63 -4.49 -8.12
N GLU A 51 19.89 -5.38 -8.77
CA GLU A 51 20.03 -5.67 -10.19
C GLU A 51 18.98 -4.98 -11.06
N GLN A 52 17.82 -4.64 -10.51
CA GLN A 52 16.76 -3.90 -11.21
C GLN A 52 16.03 -2.97 -10.23
N GLY A 53 15.52 -1.84 -10.75
CA GLY A 53 14.76 -0.85 -10.03
C GLY A 53 13.34 -0.69 -10.58
N VAL A 54 12.34 -0.58 -9.71
CA VAL A 54 10.96 -0.25 -10.08
C VAL A 54 10.52 0.99 -9.32
N ALA A 55 10.25 2.07 -10.04
CA ALA A 55 9.73 3.33 -9.52
C ALA A 55 8.22 3.41 -9.73
N CYS A 56 7.48 3.68 -8.67
CA CYS A 56 6.03 3.70 -8.62
C CYS A 56 5.55 5.13 -8.32
N TYR A 57 5.01 5.84 -9.32
CA TYR A 57 4.63 7.23 -9.22
C TYR A 57 3.49 7.57 -10.18
N VAL A 58 2.44 8.22 -9.70
CA VAL A 58 1.24 8.55 -10.49
C VAL A 58 1.31 9.95 -11.09
N TYR A 59 1.65 10.95 -10.30
CA TYR A 59 1.66 12.37 -10.69
C TYR A 59 3.05 12.91 -11.06
N GLY A 60 3.91 12.06 -11.63
CA GLY A 60 5.26 12.43 -12.01
C GLY A 60 5.46 12.59 -13.51
N ASP A 61 6.48 13.36 -13.86
CA ASP A 61 6.96 13.47 -15.23
C ASP A 61 7.70 12.19 -15.67
N SER A 62 7.92 12.08 -16.96
CA SER A 62 8.71 10.97 -17.54
C SER A 62 10.06 10.85 -16.84
N THR A 63 10.49 9.62 -16.56
CA THR A 63 11.78 9.31 -15.93
C THR A 63 11.99 9.82 -14.50
N CYS A 64 10.91 10.18 -13.80
CA CYS A 64 10.99 10.61 -12.39
C CYS A 64 11.66 9.55 -11.49
N GLY A 65 11.52 8.27 -11.82
CA GLY A 65 12.18 7.18 -11.12
C GLY A 65 13.70 7.26 -11.18
N GLN A 66 14.28 7.60 -12.33
CA GLN A 66 15.72 7.78 -12.46
C GLN A 66 16.24 8.86 -11.49
N ARG A 67 15.47 9.95 -11.31
CA ARG A 67 15.81 11.00 -10.35
C ARG A 67 15.93 10.48 -8.91
N VAL A 68 15.09 9.52 -8.53
CA VAL A 68 15.15 8.86 -7.22
C VAL A 68 16.32 7.90 -7.15
N PHE A 69 16.43 6.97 -8.11
CA PHE A 69 17.38 5.88 -8.08
C PHE A 69 18.84 6.33 -8.23
N TYR A 70 19.10 7.39 -9.01
CA TYR A 70 20.46 7.92 -9.18
C TYR A 70 21.08 8.43 -7.88
N GLN A 71 20.29 8.75 -6.87
CA GLN A 71 20.78 9.10 -5.54
C GLN A 71 21.43 7.91 -4.82
N PHE A 72 21.11 6.67 -5.19
CA PHE A 72 21.76 5.49 -4.64
C PHE A 72 23.06 5.12 -5.38
N GLY A 73 23.17 5.50 -6.64
CA GLY A 73 24.33 5.25 -7.50
C GLY A 73 23.95 5.16 -8.98
N LEU A 74 24.95 5.25 -9.84
CA LEU A 74 24.82 5.17 -11.30
C LEU A 74 25.29 3.80 -11.80
N THR A 75 24.66 2.73 -11.34
CA THR A 75 25.06 1.33 -11.55
C THR A 75 24.62 0.74 -12.88
N GLN A 76 23.96 1.52 -13.74
CA GLN A 76 23.44 1.12 -15.06
C GLN A 76 22.36 0.02 -15.02
N ILE A 77 21.76 -0.25 -13.88
CA ILE A 77 20.65 -1.21 -13.79
C ILE A 77 19.41 -0.70 -14.54
N PRO A 78 18.58 -1.60 -15.08
CA PRO A 78 17.27 -1.23 -15.63
C PRO A 78 16.38 -0.58 -14.56
N ILE A 79 15.76 0.57 -14.89
CA ILE A 79 14.78 1.26 -14.03
C ILE A 79 13.48 1.38 -14.79
N TYR A 80 12.40 0.85 -14.22
CA TYR A 80 11.05 0.88 -14.77
C TYR A 80 10.21 1.90 -14.02
N ASN A 81 9.50 2.77 -14.76
CA ASN A 81 8.52 3.70 -14.19
C ASN A 81 7.12 3.14 -14.42
N VAL A 82 6.36 2.95 -13.36
CA VAL A 82 5.07 2.26 -13.35
C VAL A 82 3.97 3.17 -12.87
N ASN A 83 2.81 3.12 -13.55
CA ASN A 83 1.60 3.84 -13.15
C ASN A 83 0.37 2.96 -13.43
N ASN A 84 -0.31 2.54 -12.36
CA ASN A 84 -1.61 1.88 -12.34
C ASN A 84 -2.52 2.56 -11.31
N ASN A 85 -2.55 3.90 -11.34
CA ASN A 85 -3.33 4.72 -10.43
C ASN A 85 -3.04 4.33 -8.95
N CYS A 86 -4.03 4.21 -8.11
CA CYS A 86 -3.88 3.93 -6.68
C CYS A 86 -3.19 2.57 -6.36
N SER A 87 -3.16 1.61 -7.30
CA SER A 87 -2.47 0.32 -7.13
C SER A 87 -1.02 0.31 -7.61
N THR A 88 -0.47 1.46 -7.97
CA THR A 88 0.87 1.60 -8.57
C THR A 88 1.97 0.93 -7.74
N GLY A 89 2.00 1.15 -6.43
CA GLY A 89 3.01 0.55 -5.55
C GLY A 89 2.93 -0.98 -5.50
N SER A 90 1.72 -1.53 -5.42
CA SER A 90 1.51 -2.99 -5.46
C SER A 90 1.78 -3.58 -6.84
N THR A 91 1.54 -2.82 -7.92
CA THR A 91 1.92 -3.24 -9.28
C THR A 91 3.43 -3.36 -9.41
N GLY A 92 4.19 -2.39 -8.89
CA GLY A 92 5.66 -2.49 -8.84
C GLY A 92 6.15 -3.70 -8.05
N LEU A 93 5.50 -4.00 -6.92
CA LEU A 93 5.78 -5.20 -6.13
C LEU A 93 5.49 -6.49 -6.93
N ALA A 94 4.38 -6.54 -7.67
CA ALA A 94 4.04 -7.69 -8.53
C ALA A 94 5.02 -7.86 -9.69
N MET A 95 5.50 -6.77 -10.28
CA MET A 95 6.55 -6.81 -11.30
C MET A 95 7.86 -7.35 -10.72
N ALA A 96 8.30 -6.84 -9.57
CA ALA A 96 9.52 -7.29 -8.91
C ALA A 96 9.45 -8.79 -8.55
N ARG A 97 8.31 -9.25 -7.99
CA ARG A 97 8.08 -10.68 -7.77
C ARG A 97 8.21 -11.49 -9.06
N THR A 98 7.63 -11.03 -10.15
CA THR A 98 7.70 -11.70 -11.44
C THR A 98 9.14 -11.76 -11.95
N MET A 99 9.90 -10.67 -11.87
CA MET A 99 11.31 -10.62 -12.26
C MET A 99 12.14 -11.63 -11.47
N VAL A 100 11.98 -11.64 -10.16
CA VAL A 100 12.71 -12.54 -9.25
C VAL A 100 12.30 -14.00 -9.46
N SER A 101 11.00 -14.29 -9.50
CA SER A 101 10.49 -15.66 -9.61
C SER A 101 10.82 -16.34 -10.94
N HIS A 102 11.07 -15.56 -12.00
CA HIS A 102 11.45 -16.08 -13.32
C HIS A 102 12.94 -15.95 -13.61
N GLY A 103 13.76 -15.57 -12.62
CA GLY A 103 15.22 -15.50 -12.74
C GLY A 103 15.74 -14.35 -13.61
N ALA A 104 14.93 -13.26 -13.77
CA ALA A 104 15.40 -12.06 -14.46
C ALA A 104 16.25 -11.15 -13.55
N ALA A 105 16.17 -11.34 -12.23
CA ALA A 105 17.00 -10.69 -11.22
C ALA A 105 16.94 -11.49 -9.90
N ASP A 106 18.00 -11.41 -9.11
CA ASP A 106 18.03 -11.97 -7.76
C ASP A 106 17.70 -10.95 -6.67
N CYS A 107 17.82 -9.65 -6.97
CA CYS A 107 17.51 -8.56 -6.07
C CYS A 107 16.91 -7.37 -6.83
N VAL A 108 15.69 -6.97 -6.44
CA VAL A 108 14.96 -5.85 -7.05
C VAL A 108 14.57 -4.86 -5.95
N LEU A 109 14.90 -3.59 -6.15
CA LEU A 109 14.43 -2.49 -5.30
C LEU A 109 13.18 -1.85 -5.91
N VAL A 110 12.09 -1.85 -5.17
CA VAL A 110 10.84 -1.16 -5.53
C VAL A 110 10.68 0.07 -4.65
N VAL A 111 10.54 1.24 -5.26
CA VAL A 111 10.35 2.51 -4.54
C VAL A 111 9.09 3.19 -5.06
N GLY A 112 8.11 3.36 -4.17
CA GLY A 112 6.88 4.09 -4.44
C GLY A 112 6.88 5.42 -3.70
N PHE A 113 6.54 6.48 -4.40
CA PHE A 113 6.54 7.83 -3.86
C PHE A 113 5.43 8.66 -4.51
N GLU A 114 4.95 9.67 -3.80
CA GLU A 114 3.97 10.60 -4.33
C GLU A 114 4.17 11.98 -3.73
N LYS A 115 4.04 12.99 -4.58
CA LYS A 115 3.89 14.39 -4.22
C LYS A 115 2.62 14.90 -4.88
N MET A 116 1.57 15.04 -4.08
CA MET A 116 0.24 15.39 -4.58
C MET A 116 -0.02 16.88 -4.48
N SER A 117 -0.82 17.40 -5.41
CA SER A 117 -1.39 18.73 -5.26
C SER A 117 -2.42 18.74 -4.13
N PRO A 118 -2.50 19.83 -3.34
CA PRO A 118 -3.57 19.98 -2.35
C PRO A 118 -4.96 19.91 -3.02
N GLY A 119 -5.90 19.21 -2.38
CA GLY A 119 -7.27 19.08 -2.85
C GLY A 119 -7.57 17.71 -3.47
N SER A 120 -8.58 17.65 -4.32
CA SER A 120 -9.06 16.42 -4.96
C SER A 120 -8.17 16.01 -6.13
N LEU A 121 -8.15 14.71 -6.42
CA LEU A 121 -7.52 14.16 -7.62
C LEU A 121 -8.15 14.76 -8.88
N GLN A 122 -7.33 15.32 -9.76
CA GLN A 122 -7.75 15.93 -11.01
C GLN A 122 -7.02 15.26 -12.19
N SER A 123 -7.65 15.31 -13.37
CA SER A 123 -6.97 14.92 -14.60
C SER A 123 -5.82 15.90 -14.90
N VAL A 124 -4.66 15.34 -15.24
CA VAL A 124 -3.48 16.12 -15.66
C VAL A 124 -3.66 16.64 -17.10
N TYR A 125 -4.37 15.87 -17.94
CA TYR A 125 -4.59 16.18 -19.36
C TYR A 125 -6.07 16.44 -19.64
N ASN A 126 -6.37 17.59 -20.30
CA ASN A 126 -7.73 17.99 -20.65
C ASN A 126 -8.00 17.95 -22.17
N ASP A 127 -7.00 17.58 -22.98
CA ASP A 127 -7.01 17.57 -24.45
C ASP A 127 -7.23 16.17 -25.06
N ARG A 128 -7.44 15.17 -24.21
CA ARG A 128 -7.59 13.77 -24.61
C ARG A 128 -8.61 13.03 -23.76
N ALA A 129 -9.03 11.84 -24.20
CA ALA A 129 -9.99 11.01 -23.48
C ALA A 129 -9.46 10.63 -22.08
N ASN A 130 -10.29 10.86 -21.07
CA ASN A 130 -9.95 10.44 -19.71
C ASN A 130 -10.09 8.91 -19.59
N PRO A 131 -9.10 8.19 -19.03
CA PRO A 131 -9.16 6.73 -18.88
C PRO A 131 -10.38 6.23 -18.09
N THR A 132 -10.90 7.02 -17.14
CA THR A 132 -12.11 6.72 -16.35
C THR A 132 -13.37 7.39 -16.92
N GLY A 133 -13.33 7.93 -18.14
CA GLY A 133 -14.46 8.64 -18.75
C GLY A 133 -15.72 7.81 -18.87
N LEU A 134 -15.58 6.52 -19.25
CA LEU A 134 -16.72 5.60 -19.34
C LEU A 134 -17.35 5.30 -17.97
N PHE A 135 -16.57 5.32 -16.89
CA PHE A 135 -17.09 5.21 -15.52
C PHE A 135 -17.99 6.40 -15.19
N GLY A 136 -17.55 7.62 -15.55
CA GLY A 136 -18.35 8.84 -15.42
C GLY A 136 -19.66 8.78 -16.24
N THR A 137 -19.61 8.28 -17.48
CA THR A 137 -20.79 8.11 -18.32
C THR A 137 -21.78 7.14 -17.68
N MET A 138 -21.34 5.94 -17.27
CA MET A 138 -22.22 4.96 -16.63
C MET A 138 -22.80 5.49 -15.31
N MET A 139 -22.00 6.22 -14.51
CA MET A 139 -22.47 6.86 -13.29
C MET A 139 -23.56 7.89 -13.60
N ALA A 140 -23.37 8.74 -14.63
CA ALA A 140 -24.34 9.73 -15.05
C ALA A 140 -25.69 9.09 -15.44
N GLU A 141 -25.63 8.01 -16.20
CA GLU A 141 -26.83 7.28 -16.66
C GLU A 141 -27.54 6.51 -15.55
N THR A 142 -26.85 6.07 -14.52
CA THR A 142 -27.44 5.17 -13.49
C THR A 142 -27.80 5.88 -12.20
N ARG A 143 -26.99 6.88 -11.80
CA ARG A 143 -27.11 7.56 -10.49
C ARG A 143 -27.17 9.09 -10.61
N GLY A 144 -26.92 9.65 -11.76
CA GLY A 144 -26.78 11.08 -11.98
C GLY A 144 -25.41 11.60 -11.53
N ILE A 145 -25.17 12.90 -11.82
CA ILE A 145 -23.94 13.60 -11.44
C ILE A 145 -24.28 14.77 -10.50
N THR A 146 -23.42 15.01 -9.51
CA THR A 146 -23.50 16.11 -8.56
C THR A 146 -22.21 16.96 -8.64
N ASN A 147 -22.12 18.01 -7.84
CA ASN A 147 -20.92 18.85 -7.72
C ASN A 147 -19.84 18.24 -6.78
N ALA A 148 -20.08 17.05 -6.21
CA ALA A 148 -19.08 16.39 -5.38
C ALA A 148 -17.88 15.88 -6.21
N PRO A 149 -16.71 15.65 -5.60
CA PRO A 149 -15.55 15.08 -6.30
C PRO A 149 -15.91 13.73 -6.96
N GLY A 150 -15.47 13.50 -8.20
CA GLY A 150 -15.86 12.34 -9.01
C GLY A 150 -15.63 10.99 -8.33
N ALA A 151 -14.46 10.78 -7.72
CA ALA A 151 -14.18 9.55 -7.00
C ALA A 151 -15.14 9.35 -5.81
N ALA A 152 -15.44 10.40 -5.04
CA ALA A 152 -16.39 10.31 -3.93
C ALA A 152 -17.81 9.98 -4.41
N GLN A 153 -18.22 10.46 -5.60
CA GLN A 153 -19.49 10.08 -6.20
C GLN A 153 -19.52 8.61 -6.59
N MET A 154 -18.47 8.10 -7.24
CA MET A 154 -18.36 6.70 -7.65
C MET A 154 -18.47 5.74 -6.46
N PHE A 155 -17.62 5.94 -5.46
CA PHE A 155 -17.62 5.09 -4.26
C PHE A 155 -18.84 5.31 -3.37
N GLY A 156 -19.35 6.54 -3.25
CA GLY A 156 -20.57 6.82 -2.52
C GLY A 156 -21.80 6.16 -3.17
N ASN A 157 -21.92 6.19 -4.50
CA ASN A 157 -22.99 5.50 -5.22
C ASN A 157 -22.92 3.98 -5.03
N ALA A 158 -21.71 3.41 -4.99
CA ALA A 158 -21.52 1.99 -4.68
C ALA A 158 -21.94 1.67 -3.23
N GLY A 159 -21.65 2.56 -2.27
CA GLY A 159 -22.13 2.46 -0.89
C GLY A 159 -23.65 2.52 -0.82
N ARG A 160 -24.30 3.44 -1.56
CA ARG A 160 -25.78 3.52 -1.65
C ARG A 160 -26.38 2.24 -2.21
N GLU A 161 -25.83 1.71 -3.29
CA GLU A 161 -26.28 0.43 -3.85
C GLU A 161 -26.13 -0.72 -2.84
N TYR A 162 -25.05 -0.72 -2.05
CA TYR A 162 -24.85 -1.70 -0.99
C TYR A 162 -25.92 -1.58 0.11
N MET A 163 -26.29 -0.35 0.50
CA MET A 163 -27.40 -0.12 1.44
C MET A 163 -28.74 -0.62 0.88
N GLU A 164 -29.04 -0.29 -0.38
CA GLU A 164 -30.28 -0.71 -1.08
C GLU A 164 -30.39 -2.23 -1.19
N LYS A 165 -29.29 -2.89 -1.47
CA LYS A 165 -29.23 -4.33 -1.76
C LYS A 165 -29.19 -5.21 -0.51
N TYR A 166 -28.44 -4.78 0.52
CA TYR A 166 -28.09 -5.61 1.66
C TYR A 166 -28.53 -5.05 3.02
N GLY A 167 -29.13 -3.87 3.05
CA GLY A 167 -29.67 -3.27 4.28
C GLY A 167 -28.58 -2.71 5.21
N ALA A 168 -27.40 -2.41 4.70
CA ALA A 168 -26.41 -1.63 5.45
C ALA A 168 -26.95 -0.23 5.75
N LYS A 169 -26.47 0.38 6.81
CA LYS A 169 -26.86 1.71 7.27
C LYS A 169 -25.68 2.68 7.18
N THR A 170 -25.96 3.97 7.17
CA THR A 170 -24.92 5.01 7.16
C THR A 170 -23.93 4.86 8.33
N GLU A 171 -24.42 4.41 9.49
CA GLU A 171 -23.62 4.15 10.68
C GLU A 171 -22.58 3.06 10.47
N ASP A 172 -22.85 2.06 9.64
CA ASP A 172 -21.92 0.97 9.37
C ASP A 172 -20.69 1.47 8.62
N PHE A 173 -20.86 2.36 7.66
CA PHE A 173 -19.77 3.02 6.94
C PHE A 173 -19.00 4.00 7.83
N ALA A 174 -19.69 4.71 8.70
CA ALA A 174 -19.08 5.61 9.67
C ALA A 174 -18.25 4.84 10.71
N GLU A 175 -18.70 3.65 11.14
CA GLU A 175 -17.98 2.79 12.07
C GLU A 175 -16.66 2.26 11.48
N ILE A 176 -16.64 1.92 10.19
CA ILE A 176 -15.37 1.59 9.49
C ILE A 176 -14.36 2.73 9.64
N ALA A 177 -14.79 3.96 9.34
CA ALA A 177 -13.89 5.11 9.45
C ALA A 177 -13.45 5.36 10.91
N ARG A 178 -14.36 5.19 11.89
CA ARG A 178 -14.03 5.30 13.32
C ARG A 178 -12.93 4.32 13.70
N ILE A 179 -13.05 3.06 13.28
CA ILE A 179 -12.07 2.01 13.53
C ILE A 179 -10.71 2.37 12.90
N ASN A 180 -10.69 2.82 11.64
CA ASN A 180 -9.46 3.19 10.96
C ASN A 180 -8.76 4.40 11.62
N HIS A 181 -9.50 5.40 12.09
CA HIS A 181 -8.95 6.51 12.87
C HIS A 181 -8.42 6.03 14.23
N GLU A 182 -9.08 5.11 14.91
CA GLU A 182 -8.59 4.48 16.15
C GLU A 182 -7.29 3.70 15.92
N HIS A 183 -7.24 2.88 14.86
CA HIS A 183 -6.04 2.12 14.52
C HIS A 183 -4.84 3.03 14.22
N SER A 184 -5.09 4.11 13.48
CA SER A 184 -4.09 5.09 13.05
C SER A 184 -3.34 5.75 14.21
N LYS A 185 -3.97 5.92 15.37
CA LYS A 185 -3.35 6.48 16.57
C LYS A 185 -2.08 5.74 16.98
N ARG A 186 -2.04 4.44 16.72
CA ARG A 186 -0.91 3.56 17.07
C ARG A 186 0.19 3.54 16.00
N ASN A 187 -0.06 4.15 14.83
CA ASN A 187 0.89 4.13 13.72
C ASN A 187 1.63 5.46 13.60
N PRO A 188 2.95 5.53 13.88
CA PRO A 188 3.72 6.76 13.84
C PRO A 188 3.86 7.36 12.42
N TYR A 189 3.61 6.56 11.37
CA TYR A 189 3.67 6.99 9.98
C TYR A 189 2.40 7.65 9.48
N SER A 190 1.31 7.59 10.27
CA SER A 190 0.02 8.12 9.85
C SER A 190 0.00 9.63 9.75
N GLN A 191 -0.65 10.14 8.69
CA GLN A 191 -0.90 11.57 8.47
C GLN A 191 -1.81 12.15 9.55
N PHE A 192 -2.83 11.38 9.96
CA PHE A 192 -3.74 11.70 11.04
C PHE A 192 -3.64 10.64 12.14
N GLN A 193 -3.59 11.08 13.39
CA GLN A 193 -3.54 10.22 14.57
C GLN A 193 -4.63 10.59 15.58
N ASP A 194 -5.63 11.35 15.12
CA ASP A 194 -6.78 11.77 15.93
C ASP A 194 -7.84 10.67 15.96
N GLU A 195 -8.38 10.39 17.13
CA GLU A 195 -9.53 9.52 17.31
C GLU A 195 -10.82 10.33 17.22
N TYR A 196 -11.86 9.73 16.69
CA TYR A 196 -13.20 10.33 16.58
C TYR A 196 -14.27 9.37 17.10
N THR A 197 -15.30 9.93 17.73
CA THR A 197 -16.51 9.17 18.03
C THR A 197 -17.33 8.93 16.76
N LEU A 198 -18.20 7.91 16.77
CA LEU A 198 -19.12 7.63 15.67
C LEU A 198 -19.96 8.87 15.33
N GLU A 199 -20.42 9.58 16.36
CA GLU A 199 -21.23 10.81 16.20
C GLU A 199 -20.43 11.91 15.49
N GLN A 200 -19.14 12.11 15.82
CA GLN A 200 -18.29 13.09 15.17
C GLN A 200 -18.08 12.77 13.69
N ILE A 201 -17.92 11.48 13.33
CA ILE A 201 -17.80 11.06 11.94
C ILE A 201 -19.09 11.31 11.18
N LEU A 202 -20.24 10.96 11.74
CA LEU A 202 -21.55 11.17 11.12
C LEU A 202 -21.88 12.67 10.94
N LYS A 203 -21.45 13.52 11.87
CA LYS A 203 -21.64 14.99 11.82
C LYS A 203 -20.60 15.73 10.99
N ALA A 204 -19.52 15.06 10.55
CA ALA A 204 -18.52 15.69 9.70
C ALA A 204 -19.14 16.20 8.38
N PRO A 205 -18.53 17.17 7.70
CA PRO A 205 -19.07 17.72 6.46
C PRO A 205 -19.38 16.61 5.44
N LYS A 206 -20.62 16.61 4.94
CA LYS A 206 -21.07 15.64 3.91
C LYS A 206 -20.31 15.90 2.60
N ILE A 207 -19.85 14.84 1.95
CA ILE A 207 -19.19 14.89 0.64
C ILE A 207 -20.14 14.34 -0.43
N HIS A 208 -20.55 13.08 -0.31
CA HIS A 208 -21.55 12.41 -1.15
C HIS A 208 -22.08 11.20 -0.40
N GLU A 209 -23.40 11.09 -0.25
CA GLU A 209 -24.02 10.02 0.56
C GLU A 209 -23.53 8.62 0.18
N PRO A 210 -23.19 7.75 1.16
CA PRO A 210 -23.26 7.94 2.61
C PRO A 210 -22.01 8.61 3.25
N LEU A 211 -21.10 9.17 2.47
CA LEU A 211 -19.76 9.59 2.87
C LEU A 211 -19.74 11.00 3.47
N THR A 212 -19.10 11.12 4.62
CA THR A 212 -18.65 12.40 5.19
C THR A 212 -17.13 12.56 4.96
N LYS A 213 -16.61 13.77 5.24
CA LYS A 213 -15.17 14.08 5.06
C LYS A 213 -14.25 13.12 5.82
N LEU A 214 -14.63 12.67 7.00
CA LEU A 214 -13.82 11.74 7.82
C LEU A 214 -13.88 10.28 7.33
N GLN A 215 -14.70 9.99 6.33
CA GLN A 215 -14.83 8.68 5.66
C GLN A 215 -14.08 8.62 4.32
N CYS A 216 -13.34 9.68 3.99
CA CYS A 216 -12.61 9.82 2.73
C CYS A 216 -11.11 9.93 3.01
N CYS A 217 -10.28 9.24 2.24
CA CYS A 217 -8.83 9.40 2.33
C CYS A 217 -8.39 10.81 1.97
N PRO A 218 -7.35 11.35 2.64
CA PRO A 218 -6.76 12.63 2.28
C PRO A 218 -5.82 12.51 1.08
N THR A 219 -5.54 13.63 0.42
CA THR A 219 -4.32 13.76 -0.39
C THR A 219 -3.10 13.72 0.53
N SER A 220 -2.03 13.06 0.09
CA SER A 220 -0.85 12.82 0.93
C SER A 220 0.43 12.86 0.11
N ASP A 221 1.49 13.39 0.70
CA ASP A 221 2.86 13.19 0.25
C ASP A 221 3.49 12.07 1.09
N GLY A 222 4.30 11.23 0.46
CA GLY A 222 5.00 10.16 1.16
C GLY A 222 5.62 9.14 0.23
N ALA A 223 6.43 8.27 0.80
CA ALA A 223 7.07 7.18 0.08
C ALA A 223 7.14 5.90 0.91
N ALA A 224 7.23 4.77 0.22
CA ALA A 224 7.53 3.47 0.79
C ALA A 224 8.36 2.64 -0.20
N ALA A 225 9.16 1.72 0.29
CA ALA A 225 10.02 0.88 -0.52
C ALA A 225 10.08 -0.55 -0.01
N ALA A 226 10.38 -1.48 -0.91
CA ALA A 226 10.61 -2.88 -0.58
C ALA A 226 11.78 -3.45 -1.40
N VAL A 227 12.58 -4.29 -0.78
CA VAL A 227 13.63 -5.10 -1.43
C VAL A 227 13.07 -6.51 -1.61
N ILE A 228 13.00 -6.96 -2.87
CA ILE A 228 12.47 -8.27 -3.25
C ILE A 228 13.64 -9.13 -3.74
N VAL A 229 13.77 -10.34 -3.16
CA VAL A 229 14.91 -11.22 -3.43
C VAL A 229 14.50 -12.65 -3.77
N SER A 230 15.38 -13.35 -4.50
CA SER A 230 15.23 -14.75 -4.85
C SER A 230 15.65 -15.69 -3.70
N GLN A 231 15.33 -16.98 -3.84
CA GLN A 231 15.86 -18.01 -2.97
C GLN A 231 17.38 -18.11 -3.04
N ALA A 232 17.94 -17.97 -4.24
CA ALA A 232 19.41 -18.00 -4.45
C ALA A 232 20.12 -16.86 -3.70
N PHE A 233 19.52 -15.66 -3.70
CA PHE A 233 20.05 -14.53 -2.93
C PHE A 233 20.09 -14.84 -1.42
N LEU A 234 19.03 -15.44 -0.88
CA LEU A 234 18.95 -15.84 0.55
C LEU A 234 19.88 -17.02 0.87
N ASP A 235 20.06 -17.96 -0.04
CA ASP A 235 20.97 -19.09 0.16
C ASP A 235 22.43 -18.66 0.25
N ALA A 236 22.80 -17.62 -0.51
CA ALA A 236 24.09 -16.96 -0.41
C ALA A 236 24.27 -16.13 0.89
N ARG A 237 23.16 -15.79 1.57
CA ARG A 237 23.12 -14.94 2.78
C ARG A 237 22.24 -15.56 3.87
N PRO A 238 22.59 -16.76 4.42
CA PRO A 238 21.72 -17.55 5.30
C PRO A 238 21.30 -16.81 6.59
N HIS A 239 22.09 -15.84 7.05
CA HIS A 239 21.79 -15.00 8.21
C HIS A 239 20.60 -14.05 8.01
N LEU A 240 20.15 -13.84 6.76
CA LEU A 240 19.00 -12.98 6.42
C LEU A 240 17.68 -13.77 6.31
N LYS A 241 17.72 -15.10 6.36
CA LYS A 241 16.53 -15.94 6.15
C LYS A 241 15.44 -15.71 7.21
N ASP A 242 15.82 -15.45 8.45
CA ASP A 242 14.86 -15.32 9.57
C ASP A 242 13.98 -14.07 9.45
N GLN A 243 14.43 -13.05 8.72
CA GLN A 243 13.65 -11.83 8.49
C GLN A 243 12.89 -11.83 7.17
N ALA A 244 13.19 -12.75 6.26
CA ALA A 244 12.56 -12.81 4.95
C ALA A 244 11.08 -13.21 5.04
N ILE A 245 10.24 -12.49 4.32
CA ILE A 245 8.80 -12.74 4.24
C ILE A 245 8.47 -13.24 2.83
N LEU A 246 7.95 -14.46 2.75
CA LEU A 246 7.55 -15.09 1.49
C LEU A 246 6.32 -14.40 0.90
N ILE A 247 6.37 -14.04 -0.38
CA ILE A 247 5.20 -13.72 -1.18
C ILE A 247 4.56 -15.04 -1.61
N ALA A 248 3.67 -15.57 -0.75
CA ALA A 248 3.14 -16.93 -0.88
C ALA A 248 2.14 -17.07 -2.04
N GLY A 249 1.43 -16.00 -2.36
CA GLY A 249 0.53 -15.92 -3.52
C GLY A 249 0.28 -14.47 -3.90
N GLN A 250 0.17 -14.18 -5.19
CA GLN A 250 -0.06 -12.81 -5.66
C GLN A 250 -0.72 -12.81 -7.03
N GLN A 251 -1.73 -11.95 -7.19
CA GLN A 251 -2.39 -11.72 -8.47
C GLN A 251 -2.50 -10.22 -8.76
N LEU A 252 -1.96 -9.81 -9.88
CA LEU A 252 -2.31 -8.55 -10.56
C LEU A 252 -3.38 -8.87 -11.60
N ALA A 253 -4.51 -8.16 -11.55
CA ALA A 253 -5.62 -8.36 -12.49
C ALA A 253 -6.20 -7.03 -12.96
N SER A 254 -6.84 -7.06 -14.11
CA SER A 254 -7.70 -6.01 -14.64
C SER A 254 -9.18 -6.36 -14.48
N ASP A 255 -10.05 -5.44 -14.84
CA ASP A 255 -11.51 -5.62 -14.78
C ASP A 255 -11.99 -6.80 -15.61
N ASN A 256 -13.11 -7.37 -15.17
CA ASN A 256 -13.83 -8.43 -15.90
C ASN A 256 -15.05 -7.85 -16.64
N SER A 257 -15.78 -8.72 -17.37
CA SER A 257 -16.92 -8.32 -18.20
C SER A 257 -18.12 -7.76 -17.42
N SER A 258 -18.16 -7.86 -16.08
CA SER A 258 -19.22 -7.27 -15.27
C SER A 258 -19.05 -5.76 -15.00
N LEU A 259 -17.91 -5.18 -15.36
CA LEU A 259 -17.58 -3.78 -15.08
C LEU A 259 -18.70 -2.80 -15.45
N TYR A 260 -19.29 -2.97 -16.63
CA TYR A 260 -20.31 -2.06 -17.18
C TYR A 260 -21.73 -2.65 -17.15
N ASN A 261 -22.06 -3.47 -16.18
CA ASN A 261 -23.38 -4.08 -16.02
C ASN A 261 -24.43 -3.18 -15.34
N ARG A 262 -24.14 -1.86 -15.18
CA ARG A 262 -24.94 -0.82 -14.55
C ARG A 262 -24.99 -0.90 -13.01
N SER A 263 -24.20 -1.77 -12.36
CA SER A 263 -23.98 -1.79 -10.91
C SER A 263 -22.85 -0.84 -10.52
N SER A 264 -23.10 0.04 -9.57
CA SER A 264 -22.06 0.90 -8.98
C SER A 264 -21.05 0.09 -8.17
N ILE A 265 -21.45 -1.04 -7.57
CA ILE A 265 -20.55 -1.95 -6.85
C ILE A 265 -19.56 -2.61 -7.82
N ASP A 266 -20.04 -3.13 -8.96
CA ASP A 266 -19.17 -3.76 -9.96
C ASP A 266 -18.26 -2.74 -10.63
N LEU A 267 -18.74 -1.50 -10.84
CA LEU A 267 -17.93 -0.40 -11.36
C LEU A 267 -16.71 -0.08 -10.48
N MET A 268 -16.78 -0.35 -9.17
CA MET A 268 -15.65 -0.17 -8.24
C MET A 268 -14.74 -1.40 -8.16
N GLY A 269 -14.78 -2.30 -9.15
CA GLY A 269 -13.85 -3.41 -9.29
C GLY A 269 -14.14 -4.60 -8.37
N PHE A 270 -15.39 -4.79 -7.94
CA PHE A 270 -15.80 -5.91 -7.09
C PHE A 270 -15.43 -7.28 -7.69
N GLY A 271 -15.79 -7.50 -8.97
CA GLY A 271 -15.48 -8.75 -9.67
C GLY A 271 -13.98 -8.98 -9.87
N MET A 272 -13.24 -7.91 -10.18
CA MET A 272 -11.78 -7.93 -10.33
C MET A 272 -11.10 -8.31 -8.99
N SER A 273 -11.48 -7.66 -7.89
CA SER A 273 -10.93 -7.91 -6.55
C SER A 273 -11.21 -9.34 -6.08
N ARG A 274 -12.44 -9.85 -6.30
CA ARG A 274 -12.81 -11.23 -5.98
C ARG A 274 -11.97 -12.24 -6.75
N GLY A 275 -11.81 -12.05 -8.05
CA GLY A 275 -11.02 -12.94 -8.90
C GLY A 275 -9.55 -12.97 -8.48
N ALA A 276 -8.97 -11.81 -8.21
CA ALA A 276 -7.59 -11.69 -7.75
C ALA A 276 -7.38 -12.33 -6.36
N CYS A 277 -8.32 -12.15 -5.43
CA CYS A 277 -8.25 -12.76 -4.10
C CYS A 277 -8.27 -14.30 -4.19
N ARG A 278 -9.20 -14.87 -4.92
CA ARG A 278 -9.29 -16.31 -5.12
C ARG A 278 -8.01 -16.89 -5.74
N ALA A 279 -7.43 -16.21 -6.72
CA ALA A 279 -6.20 -16.66 -7.35
C ALA A 279 -5.00 -16.59 -6.40
N ALA A 280 -4.83 -15.48 -5.66
CA ALA A 280 -3.72 -15.31 -4.72
C ALA A 280 -3.82 -16.26 -3.52
N THR A 281 -5.01 -16.47 -2.95
CA THR A 281 -5.21 -17.40 -1.82
C THR A 281 -5.08 -18.86 -2.24
N ALA A 282 -5.53 -19.22 -3.43
CA ALA A 282 -5.33 -20.57 -4.00
C ALA A 282 -3.84 -20.85 -4.24
N GLU A 283 -3.07 -19.89 -4.76
CA GLU A 283 -1.62 -20.00 -4.93
C GLU A 283 -0.92 -20.17 -3.58
N ALA A 284 -1.32 -19.40 -2.57
CA ALA A 284 -0.75 -19.44 -1.22
C ALA A 284 -1.16 -20.69 -0.42
N GLY A 285 -2.18 -21.42 -0.88
CA GLY A 285 -2.75 -22.57 -0.15
C GLY A 285 -3.37 -22.18 1.19
N VAL A 286 -4.09 -21.03 1.23
CA VAL A 286 -4.76 -20.53 2.44
C VAL A 286 -6.25 -20.34 2.22
N ASN A 287 -7.05 -20.55 3.28
CA ASN A 287 -8.42 -20.08 3.32
C ASN A 287 -8.41 -18.61 3.77
N VAL A 288 -9.02 -17.72 3.00
CA VAL A 288 -9.05 -16.30 3.30
C VAL A 288 -9.70 -15.98 4.67
N LYS A 289 -10.66 -16.81 5.11
CA LYS A 289 -11.34 -16.65 6.40
C LYS A 289 -10.47 -17.00 7.62
N ASP A 290 -9.33 -17.67 7.43
CA ASP A 290 -8.37 -18.00 8.48
C ASP A 290 -7.31 -16.91 8.68
N ILE A 291 -7.24 -15.94 7.77
CA ILE A 291 -6.31 -14.81 7.84
C ILE A 291 -6.73 -13.85 8.96
N LYS A 292 -5.77 -13.49 9.82
CA LYS A 292 -6.03 -12.65 11.00
C LYS A 292 -5.75 -11.17 10.80
N VAL A 293 -4.96 -10.81 9.79
CA VAL A 293 -4.59 -9.42 9.50
C VAL A 293 -4.67 -9.14 8.00
N CYS A 294 -5.30 -8.02 7.66
CA CYS A 294 -5.47 -7.57 6.29
C CYS A 294 -5.23 -6.06 6.18
N GLU A 295 -4.41 -5.64 5.22
CA GLU A 295 -4.36 -4.26 4.72
C GLU A 295 -5.11 -4.21 3.40
N LEU A 296 -6.27 -3.59 3.35
CA LEU A 296 -7.09 -3.44 2.15
C LEU A 296 -7.25 -1.97 1.74
N HIS A 297 -7.70 -1.76 0.52
CA HIS A 297 -7.85 -0.44 -0.08
C HIS A 297 -9.14 0.24 0.38
N ASP A 298 -9.05 1.10 1.36
CA ASP A 298 -10.13 1.88 1.96
C ASP A 298 -10.03 3.37 1.60
N CYS A 299 -9.89 3.70 0.31
CA CYS A 299 -9.89 5.12 -0.09
C CYS A 299 -11.17 5.86 0.35
N PHE A 300 -12.24 5.11 0.56
CA PHE A 300 -13.50 5.53 1.20
C PHE A 300 -14.03 4.37 2.04
N SER A 301 -14.74 4.65 3.13
CA SER A 301 -15.35 3.61 3.96
C SER A 301 -16.33 2.71 3.19
N ALA A 302 -16.99 3.25 2.15
CA ALA A 302 -17.81 2.45 1.24
C ALA A 302 -16.97 1.42 0.46
N ASN A 303 -15.75 1.77 0.06
CA ASN A 303 -14.88 0.80 -0.62
C ASN A 303 -14.42 -0.31 0.32
N GLU A 304 -14.10 0.00 1.57
CA GLU A 304 -13.77 -1.03 2.56
C GLU A 304 -14.91 -2.02 2.75
N MET A 305 -16.14 -1.53 2.92
CA MET A 305 -17.35 -2.36 3.04
C MET A 305 -17.49 -3.33 1.87
N ILE A 306 -17.37 -2.82 0.64
CA ILE A 306 -17.50 -3.61 -0.59
C ILE A 306 -16.33 -4.59 -0.75
N THR A 307 -15.12 -4.16 -0.36
CA THR A 307 -13.90 -4.98 -0.47
C THR A 307 -13.92 -6.16 0.51
N ILE A 308 -14.45 -6.00 1.72
CA ILE A 308 -14.64 -7.11 2.68
C ILE A 308 -15.45 -8.24 2.03
N ASP A 309 -16.55 -7.92 1.34
CA ASP A 309 -17.34 -8.91 0.61
C ASP A 309 -16.62 -9.43 -0.65
N ALA A 310 -15.94 -8.56 -1.39
CA ALA A 310 -15.22 -8.95 -2.59
C ALA A 310 -14.06 -9.92 -2.30
N LEU A 311 -13.37 -9.72 -1.20
CA LEU A 311 -12.29 -10.61 -0.72
C LEU A 311 -12.83 -11.86 -0.02
N GLU A 312 -14.14 -12.02 0.09
CA GLU A 312 -14.80 -13.16 0.76
C GLU A 312 -14.42 -13.30 2.25
N LEU A 313 -14.09 -12.18 2.90
CA LEU A 313 -13.84 -12.13 4.35
C LEU A 313 -15.12 -12.27 5.16
N SER A 314 -16.24 -11.82 4.60
CA SER A 314 -17.61 -12.03 5.10
C SER A 314 -18.37 -12.99 4.19
N ASP A 315 -19.54 -13.43 4.63
CA ASP A 315 -20.51 -14.03 3.74
C ASP A 315 -21.08 -12.96 2.77
N PRO A 316 -21.51 -13.32 1.57
CA PRO A 316 -21.94 -12.35 0.55
C PRO A 316 -23.01 -11.38 1.04
N GLY A 317 -22.76 -10.09 0.95
CA GLY A 317 -23.65 -9.01 1.40
C GLY A 317 -23.71 -8.84 2.92
N LYS A 318 -22.78 -9.43 3.69
CA LYS A 318 -22.78 -9.45 5.14
C LYS A 318 -21.62 -8.66 5.79
N ALA A 319 -20.86 -7.91 5.02
CA ALA A 319 -19.75 -7.12 5.57
C ALA A 319 -20.23 -6.14 6.65
N HIS A 320 -21.40 -5.50 6.48
CA HIS A 320 -21.98 -4.60 7.48
C HIS A 320 -22.33 -5.31 8.81
N GLU A 321 -22.68 -6.59 8.78
CA GLU A 321 -22.92 -7.37 10.01
C GLU A 321 -21.59 -7.67 10.72
N MET A 322 -20.51 -7.92 9.95
CA MET A 322 -19.17 -8.11 10.49
C MET A 322 -18.67 -6.83 11.17
N VAL A 323 -18.90 -5.66 10.56
CA VAL A 323 -18.60 -4.34 11.15
C VAL A 323 -19.34 -4.15 12.47
N ARG A 324 -20.67 -4.35 12.50
CA ARG A 324 -21.51 -4.19 13.72
C ARG A 324 -21.09 -5.09 14.87
N LYS A 325 -20.53 -6.28 14.57
CA LYS A 325 -20.02 -7.22 15.58
C LYS A 325 -18.63 -6.88 16.09
N GLY A 326 -17.95 -5.90 15.49
CA GLY A 326 -16.55 -5.58 15.78
C GLY A 326 -15.58 -6.66 15.28
N ASP A 327 -15.97 -7.48 14.32
CA ASP A 327 -15.19 -8.60 13.78
C ASP A 327 -14.05 -8.13 12.87
N ILE A 328 -13.95 -6.82 12.58
CA ILE A 328 -12.92 -6.19 11.72
C ILE A 328 -11.81 -5.47 12.49
N THR A 329 -11.84 -5.50 13.82
CA THR A 329 -10.88 -4.81 14.68
C THR A 329 -10.33 -5.73 15.78
N TYR A 330 -9.47 -5.19 16.63
CA TYR A 330 -8.85 -5.91 17.74
C TYR A 330 -9.89 -6.53 18.68
N GLY A 331 -9.71 -7.82 18.98
CA GLY A 331 -10.67 -8.62 19.73
C GLY A 331 -11.74 -9.30 18.87
N GLY A 332 -11.86 -8.94 17.60
CA GLY A 332 -12.73 -9.58 16.61
C GLY A 332 -12.06 -10.76 15.90
N LYS A 333 -12.65 -11.17 14.77
CA LYS A 333 -12.17 -12.32 13.99
C LYS A 333 -10.87 -12.04 13.25
N MET A 334 -10.74 -10.82 12.70
CA MET A 334 -9.55 -10.35 12.01
C MET A 334 -9.36 -8.85 12.28
N VAL A 335 -8.16 -8.35 12.08
CA VAL A 335 -7.89 -6.92 12.10
C VAL A 335 -7.71 -6.44 10.68
N ILE A 336 -8.59 -5.56 10.23
CA ILE A 336 -8.52 -4.89 8.95
C ILE A 336 -7.86 -3.53 9.16
N ASN A 337 -6.91 -3.19 8.28
CA ASN A 337 -6.19 -1.92 8.30
C ASN A 337 -5.59 -1.56 9.68
N PRO A 338 -4.76 -2.44 10.29
CA PRO A 338 -4.11 -2.11 11.56
C PRO A 338 -3.27 -0.84 11.51
N SER A 339 -2.85 -0.43 10.32
CA SER A 339 -2.10 0.81 10.09
C SER A 339 -2.96 2.08 10.14
N GLY A 340 -4.28 1.96 10.16
CA GLY A 340 -5.24 3.06 10.06
C GLY A 340 -5.80 3.25 8.64
N GLY A 341 -5.46 2.36 7.72
CA GLY A 341 -5.95 2.38 6.34
C GLY A 341 -5.57 3.65 5.58
N LEU A 342 -6.10 3.80 4.37
CA LEU A 342 -5.89 4.99 3.56
C LEU A 342 -6.64 6.21 4.14
N ILE A 343 -7.79 5.97 4.78
CA ILE A 343 -8.65 7.01 5.37
C ILE A 343 -7.86 7.86 6.37
N SER A 344 -7.05 7.24 7.22
CA SER A 344 -6.38 7.95 8.31
C SER A 344 -4.84 7.95 8.19
N LYS A 345 -4.22 6.84 7.82
CA LYS A 345 -2.78 6.80 7.55
C LYS A 345 -2.40 7.76 6.42
N GLY A 346 -3.26 7.88 5.40
CA GLY A 346 -3.01 8.68 4.20
C GLY A 346 -2.86 7.81 2.95
N HIS A 347 -2.94 8.47 1.79
CA HIS A 347 -2.97 7.80 0.50
C HIS A 347 -2.07 8.48 -0.56
N PRO A 348 -0.72 8.46 -0.38
CA PRO A 348 0.19 8.79 -1.47
C PRO A 348 0.17 7.62 -2.47
N LEU A 349 -0.44 7.82 -3.66
CA LEU A 349 -0.87 6.75 -4.57
C LEU A 349 0.24 5.77 -4.93
N GLY A 350 1.41 6.28 -5.33
CA GLY A 350 2.57 5.46 -5.68
C GLY A 350 3.15 4.65 -4.51
N ALA A 351 2.99 5.16 -3.28
CA ALA A 351 3.55 4.55 -2.07
C ALA A 351 2.59 3.57 -1.36
N THR A 352 1.28 3.74 -1.53
CA THR A 352 0.27 3.06 -0.70
C THR A 352 0.45 1.54 -0.64
N GLY A 353 0.61 0.88 -1.79
CA GLY A 353 0.74 -0.58 -1.80
C GLY A 353 2.02 -1.09 -1.14
N LEU A 354 3.12 -0.33 -1.23
CA LEU A 354 4.37 -0.66 -0.54
C LEU A 354 4.28 -0.38 0.97
N ALA A 355 3.53 0.64 1.38
CA ALA A 355 3.26 0.91 2.80
C ALA A 355 2.37 -0.17 3.43
N GLN A 356 1.38 -0.71 2.70
CA GLN A 356 0.63 -1.89 3.13
C GLN A 356 1.55 -3.11 3.28
N CYS A 357 2.45 -3.33 2.32
CA CYS A 357 3.47 -4.38 2.40
C CYS A 357 4.34 -4.22 3.65
N ALA A 358 4.85 -3.02 3.93
CA ALA A 358 5.69 -2.74 5.10
C ALA A 358 4.95 -3.07 6.41
N GLU A 359 3.70 -2.65 6.55
CA GLU A 359 2.86 -2.95 7.72
C GLU A 359 2.72 -4.45 7.95
N LEU A 360 2.40 -5.21 6.90
CA LEU A 360 2.21 -6.66 6.99
C LEU A 360 3.52 -7.42 7.23
N VAL A 361 4.63 -6.94 6.67
CA VAL A 361 5.98 -7.46 6.96
C VAL A 361 6.33 -7.28 8.43
N TRP A 362 6.08 -6.11 9.00
CA TRP A 362 6.32 -5.85 10.43
C TRP A 362 5.43 -6.73 11.33
N HIS A 363 4.17 -6.97 10.94
CA HIS A 363 3.30 -7.91 11.66
C HIS A 363 3.86 -9.34 11.63
N LEU A 364 4.21 -9.86 10.45
CA LEU A 364 4.76 -11.22 10.31
C LEU A 364 6.11 -11.39 10.99
N ARG A 365 6.92 -10.33 11.11
CA ARG A 365 8.16 -10.33 11.88
C ARG A 365 7.96 -10.18 13.39
N GLY A 366 6.74 -9.86 13.85
CA GLY A 366 6.45 -9.60 15.25
C GLY A 366 6.95 -8.23 15.76
N TRP A 367 7.22 -7.27 14.85
CA TRP A 367 7.81 -5.97 15.19
C TRP A 367 6.78 -4.89 15.53
N ALA A 368 5.52 -5.06 15.13
CA ALA A 368 4.44 -4.08 15.28
C ALA A 368 3.90 -3.97 16.72
N ASN A 369 4.72 -4.07 17.74
CA ASN A 369 4.42 -4.28 19.15
C ASN A 369 3.17 -3.59 19.70
N ASN A 370 2.95 -2.30 19.39
CA ASN A 370 1.81 -1.52 19.90
C ASN A 370 0.49 -1.81 19.18
N ARG A 371 0.54 -2.55 18.06
CA ARG A 371 -0.61 -2.92 17.24
C ARG A 371 -0.49 -4.32 16.62
N LEU A 372 0.38 -5.16 17.16
CA LEU A 372 0.61 -6.51 16.66
C LEU A 372 -0.66 -7.36 16.79
N VAL A 373 -1.02 -8.03 15.70
CA VAL A 373 -2.03 -9.09 15.69
C VAL A 373 -1.35 -10.41 15.98
N ASN A 374 -1.52 -10.90 17.22
CA ASN A 374 -0.89 -12.12 17.67
C ASN A 374 -1.35 -13.35 16.90
N GLY A 375 -0.45 -14.30 16.72
CA GLY A 375 -0.76 -15.57 16.08
C GLY A 375 -0.99 -15.45 14.57
N THR A 376 -0.45 -14.44 13.92
CA THR A 376 -0.51 -14.25 12.46
C THR A 376 0.50 -15.19 11.81
N ASP A 377 0.03 -16.08 10.96
CA ASP A 377 0.82 -17.00 10.12
C ASP A 377 0.76 -16.62 8.64
N ALA A 378 -0.33 -15.96 8.22
CA ALA A 378 -0.52 -15.38 6.91
C ALA A 378 -1.15 -13.99 7.03
N ALA A 379 -0.78 -13.10 6.11
CA ALA A 379 -1.30 -11.73 6.02
C ALA A 379 -1.79 -11.44 4.60
N LEU A 380 -2.88 -10.68 4.47
CA LEU A 380 -3.51 -10.36 3.20
C LEU A 380 -3.33 -8.87 2.87
N GLN A 381 -2.92 -8.58 1.64
CA GLN A 381 -2.92 -7.23 1.08
C GLN A 381 -3.86 -7.15 -0.10
N HIS A 382 -4.64 -6.06 -0.18
CA HIS A 382 -5.42 -5.70 -1.35
C HIS A 382 -5.20 -4.23 -1.68
N ASN A 383 -4.85 -3.93 -2.93
CA ASN A 383 -4.65 -2.56 -3.40
C ASN A 383 -5.29 -2.39 -4.78
N LEU A 384 -6.25 -1.47 -4.86
CA LEU A 384 -7.06 -1.22 -6.05
C LEU A 384 -6.66 0.11 -6.68
N GLY A 385 -6.53 0.14 -8.01
CA GLY A 385 -6.39 1.33 -8.84
C GLY A 385 -7.62 1.52 -9.73
N LEU A 386 -8.32 2.62 -9.52
CA LEU A 386 -9.50 2.96 -10.33
C LEU A 386 -9.09 3.07 -11.80
N GLY A 387 -9.85 2.45 -12.68
CA GLY A 387 -9.54 2.35 -14.10
C GLY A 387 -9.01 0.97 -14.53
N GLY A 388 -9.02 -0.02 -13.63
CA GLY A 388 -8.84 -1.42 -13.98
C GLY A 388 -7.51 -2.05 -13.54
N ALA A 389 -7.09 -1.82 -12.31
CA ALA A 389 -5.96 -2.55 -11.75
C ALA A 389 -6.22 -2.94 -10.29
N VAL A 390 -5.97 -4.19 -9.95
CA VAL A 390 -5.96 -4.66 -8.56
C VAL A 390 -4.79 -5.60 -8.34
N VAL A 391 -4.16 -5.49 -7.18
CA VAL A 391 -3.18 -6.48 -6.72
C VAL A 391 -3.64 -7.03 -5.39
N VAL A 392 -3.72 -8.35 -5.30
CA VAL A 392 -3.92 -9.08 -4.05
C VAL A 392 -2.69 -9.91 -3.78
N THR A 393 -2.17 -9.82 -2.56
CA THR A 393 -0.95 -10.53 -2.14
C THR A 393 -1.18 -11.22 -0.81
N VAL A 394 -0.75 -12.47 -0.70
CA VAL A 394 -0.69 -13.24 0.54
C VAL A 394 0.78 -13.39 0.94
N TYR A 395 1.08 -12.96 2.15
CA TYR A 395 2.41 -13.08 2.74
C TYR A 395 2.44 -14.13 3.83
N LYS A 396 3.59 -14.82 3.96
CA LYS A 396 3.89 -15.77 5.05
C LYS A 396 5.34 -15.59 5.49
N ARG A 397 5.66 -15.96 6.71
CA ARG A 397 7.08 -16.08 7.11
C ARG A 397 7.77 -17.17 6.28
N ALA A 398 9.02 -16.92 5.87
CA ALA A 398 9.81 -17.89 5.12
C ALA A 398 10.13 -19.17 5.94
N ASP A 399 10.20 -19.05 7.27
CA ASP A 399 10.44 -20.15 8.20
C ASP A 399 9.17 -20.93 8.58
N GLY A 400 7.99 -20.52 8.08
CA GLY A 400 6.70 -21.15 8.36
C GLY A 400 6.18 -20.97 9.79
N LYS A 401 6.86 -20.15 10.60
CA LYS A 401 6.44 -19.90 11.99
C LYS A 401 5.34 -18.84 12.07
N VAL A 402 4.65 -18.86 13.18
CA VAL A 402 3.66 -17.85 13.56
C VAL A 402 4.38 -16.62 14.14
N ALA A 403 3.88 -15.42 13.83
CA ALA A 403 4.42 -14.17 14.37
C ALA A 403 4.28 -14.12 15.90
N THR A 404 5.38 -13.85 16.58
CA THR A 404 5.44 -13.62 18.03
C THR A 404 6.06 -12.25 18.30
N PRO A 405 5.64 -11.55 19.38
CA PRO A 405 6.20 -10.24 19.71
C PRO A 405 7.71 -10.27 19.88
N VAL A 406 8.42 -9.36 19.22
CA VAL A 406 9.86 -9.14 19.41
C VAL A 406 10.03 -7.81 20.13
N PRO A 407 10.77 -7.75 21.28
CA PRO A 407 11.00 -6.49 22.01
C PRO A 407 11.65 -5.43 21.12
N SER A 408 11.23 -4.16 21.28
CA SER A 408 11.71 -3.06 20.43
C SER A 408 13.21 -2.80 20.50
N ASP A 409 13.85 -3.06 21.65
CA ASP A 409 15.29 -2.96 21.81
C ASP A 409 16.05 -4.06 21.05
N VAL A 410 15.44 -5.24 20.88
CA VAL A 410 15.95 -6.31 20.03
C VAL A 410 15.79 -5.93 18.55
N VAL A 411 14.58 -5.45 18.16
CA VAL A 411 14.32 -4.97 16.79
C VAL A 411 15.29 -3.87 16.40
N ALA A 412 15.59 -2.92 17.30
CA ALA A 412 16.54 -1.84 17.07
C ALA A 412 17.94 -2.35 16.69
N LYS A 413 18.35 -3.51 17.22
CA LYS A 413 19.66 -4.12 16.91
C LYS A 413 19.68 -4.86 15.56
N ILE A 414 18.54 -5.39 15.13
CA ILE A 414 18.46 -6.25 13.94
C ILE A 414 17.86 -5.55 12.72
N SER A 415 17.23 -4.38 12.88
CA SER A 415 16.58 -3.66 11.78
C SER A 415 17.55 -2.90 10.84
N GLY A 416 18.83 -2.81 11.18
CA GLY A 416 19.79 -1.94 10.47
C GLY A 416 19.57 -0.44 10.67
N LEU A 417 18.44 -0.04 11.26
CA LEU A 417 18.03 1.35 11.45
C LEU A 417 18.42 1.92 12.82
N GLY A 418 18.72 1.06 13.80
CA GLY A 418 19.03 1.47 15.17
C GLY A 418 17.80 1.82 16.02
N TYR A 419 16.60 1.57 15.51
CA TYR A 419 15.31 1.70 16.21
C TYR A 419 14.30 0.69 15.65
N ASN A 420 13.17 0.52 16.33
CA ASN A 420 12.09 -0.31 15.78
C ASN A 420 11.26 0.50 14.78
N PRO A 421 11.41 0.25 13.45
CA PRO A 421 10.71 1.02 12.42
C PRO A 421 9.19 0.80 12.44
N ALA A 422 8.70 -0.26 13.04
CA ALA A 422 7.25 -0.49 13.12
C ALA A 422 6.56 0.46 14.11
N VAL A 423 7.25 0.95 15.15
CA VAL A 423 6.65 1.75 16.21
C VAL A 423 7.24 3.16 16.32
N GLU A 424 8.28 3.45 15.54
CA GLU A 424 8.94 4.76 15.52
C GLU A 424 9.17 5.22 14.07
N ALA A 425 8.67 6.41 13.71
CA ALA A 425 8.92 7.03 12.40
C ALA A 425 10.08 8.03 12.52
N LYS A 426 11.31 7.52 12.51
CA LYS A 426 12.54 8.34 12.52
C LYS A 426 13.14 8.42 11.11
N GLY A 427 14.00 9.41 10.91
CA GLY A 427 14.85 9.53 9.73
C GLY A 427 16.03 8.55 9.76
N PHE A 428 17.01 8.81 8.94
CA PHE A 428 18.29 8.10 8.84
C PHE A 428 19.46 9.10 9.02
N THR A 429 20.65 8.59 9.33
CA THR A 429 21.87 9.43 9.41
C THR A 429 22.58 9.49 8.05
N ALA A 430 23.47 10.47 7.86
CA ALA A 430 24.30 10.57 6.66
C ALA A 430 25.16 9.31 6.45
N GLU A 431 25.69 8.73 7.54
CA GLU A 431 26.48 7.50 7.50
C GLU A 431 25.62 6.30 7.07
N GLN A 432 24.37 6.21 7.54
CA GLN A 432 23.42 5.19 7.11
C GLN A 432 23.10 5.33 5.61
N ALA A 433 22.80 6.54 5.13
CA ALA A 433 22.59 6.78 3.71
C ALA A 433 23.82 6.36 2.88
N LYS A 434 25.02 6.80 3.29
CA LYS A 434 26.26 6.43 2.61
C LYS A 434 26.55 4.92 2.67
N SER A 435 26.11 4.23 3.72
CA SER A 435 26.31 2.79 3.86
C SER A 435 25.56 1.97 2.83
N VAL A 436 24.39 2.42 2.38
CA VAL A 436 23.54 1.72 1.38
C VAL A 436 23.73 2.21 -0.05
N GLN A 437 24.40 3.34 -0.26
CA GLN A 437 24.76 3.80 -1.60
C GLN A 437 25.79 2.88 -2.25
N SER A 438 25.84 2.86 -3.59
CA SER A 438 26.84 2.11 -4.34
C SER A 438 28.26 2.49 -3.91
N LYS A 439 29.13 1.49 -3.73
CA LYS A 439 30.54 1.67 -3.41
C LYS A 439 31.39 1.88 -4.67
N ASN A 440 30.91 1.36 -5.80
CA ASN A 440 31.64 1.29 -7.05
C ASN A 440 31.24 2.38 -8.05
N HIS A 441 30.00 2.92 -7.93
CA HIS A 441 29.38 3.81 -8.91
C HIS A 441 28.69 5.02 -8.25
N SER A 442 29.34 5.60 -7.24
CA SER A 442 28.85 6.81 -6.58
C SER A 442 29.32 8.05 -7.32
N ASP A 443 28.40 8.98 -7.59
CA ASP A 443 28.68 10.30 -8.09
C ASP A 443 28.20 11.35 -7.09
N THR A 444 29.13 12.09 -6.50
CA THR A 444 28.83 13.09 -5.47
C THR A 444 27.94 14.23 -5.97
N TRP A 445 27.93 14.50 -7.30
CA TRP A 445 27.08 15.52 -7.87
C TRP A 445 25.60 15.11 -7.91
N ALA A 446 25.30 13.83 -8.18
CA ALA A 446 23.96 13.27 -8.17
C ALA A 446 23.44 12.94 -6.75
N LEU A 447 24.33 12.82 -5.77
CA LEU A 447 24.12 12.24 -4.44
C LEU A 447 23.93 13.26 -3.32
N GLY A 448 23.28 14.37 -3.53
CA GLY A 448 22.83 15.17 -2.40
C GLY A 448 23.61 16.47 -2.15
N ASP A 449 24.90 16.62 -2.48
CA ASP A 449 25.59 17.91 -2.42
C ASP A 449 24.87 19.02 -3.21
N THR A 450 24.06 18.62 -4.19
CA THR A 450 23.21 19.52 -4.97
C THR A 450 21.96 19.96 -4.22
N GLN A 451 21.41 19.17 -3.32
CA GLN A 451 20.25 19.55 -2.52
C GLN A 451 20.60 20.66 -1.52
N GLU A 452 21.70 20.51 -0.79
CA GLU A 452 22.18 21.57 0.10
C GLU A 452 22.50 22.86 -0.66
N ARG A 453 23.05 22.76 -1.87
CA ARG A 453 23.37 23.93 -2.73
C ARG A 453 22.13 24.60 -3.28
N VAL A 454 21.07 23.86 -3.60
CA VAL A 454 19.80 24.42 -4.09
C VAL A 454 19.02 25.03 -2.93
N LEU A 455 18.91 24.35 -1.79
CA LEU A 455 18.24 24.89 -0.60
C LEU A 455 18.95 26.11 -0.02
N ALA A 456 20.27 26.21 -0.12
CA ALA A 456 21.03 27.40 0.28
C ALA A 456 20.86 28.63 -0.65
N ARG A 457 20.19 28.47 -1.79
CA ARG A 457 19.91 29.56 -2.76
C ARG A 457 18.47 30.08 -2.71
N PHE A 458 17.60 29.42 -1.95
CA PHE A 458 16.21 29.78 -1.69
C PHE A 458 15.95 29.95 -0.20
#